data_0a1f3c4966033e2da551d7b5d47d133f
#
_entry.id   0a1f3c4966033e2da551d7b5d47d133f
#
_cell.length_a   1.000
_cell.length_b   1.000
_cell.length_c   1.000
_cell.angle_alpha   90.00
_cell.angle_beta   90.00
_cell.angle_gamma   90.00
#
_symmetry.space_group_name_H-M   'P 1'
#
loop_
_entity.id
_entity.type
_entity.pdbx_description
1 polymer ?
#
loop_
_entity_poly.entity_id
_entity_poly.type
_entity_poly.pdbx_seq_one_letter_code
_entity_poly.pdbx_strand_id
1 'polypeptide(L)'
;MIDKKILRFYYITDENAGSFTPFEQVKTAIKGGASIIQYRNKFFSSEHMEELVLIREFCKNRDVPFLINDNIDLAAKIMADGVHLGQDDDSPETARKILGKDAVIGATVSNLEELACTDLSCCDYMGTGPVFPTSTKKNAKPVKGPAGFKQVADKAPVPVVAIGGITAENALLCFEHGASGIAVISFISRAENPADNAHRLGLACELALTQAVKGKYE
;
A
#
# COMPACT_ATOMS: atom_id res chain seq x y z
N MET A 1 12.46 -12.30 -4.76
CA MET A 1 11.12 -12.35 -4.14
C MET A 1 11.16 -11.43 -2.93
N ILE A 2 10.22 -10.50 -2.84
CA ILE A 2 10.16 -9.48 -1.77
C ILE A 2 9.95 -10.16 -0.39
N ASP A 3 10.55 -9.61 0.68
CA ASP A 3 10.15 -10.00 2.04
C ASP A 3 8.73 -9.47 2.30
N LYS A 4 7.78 -10.38 2.49
CA LYS A 4 6.37 -10.05 2.75
C LYS A 4 6.18 -9.14 3.97
N LYS A 5 7.14 -9.10 4.88
CA LYS A 5 7.08 -8.25 6.07
C LYS A 5 7.02 -6.78 5.73
N ILE A 6 7.58 -6.35 4.61
CA ILE A 6 7.51 -4.94 4.21
C ILE A 6 6.09 -4.51 3.81
N LEU A 7 5.21 -5.44 3.41
CA LEU A 7 3.84 -5.14 3.01
C LEU A 7 2.88 -4.98 4.19
N ARG A 8 3.30 -5.35 5.39
CA ARG A 8 2.44 -5.53 6.58
C ARG A 8 1.59 -4.31 6.91
N PHE A 9 2.20 -3.14 7.02
CA PHE A 9 1.53 -1.88 7.25
C PHE A 9 1.95 -0.89 6.15
N TYR A 10 1.11 -0.79 5.14
CA TYR A 10 1.33 0.02 3.96
C TYR A 10 0.59 1.36 4.10
N TYR A 11 1.33 2.45 4.14
CA TYR A 11 0.74 3.78 4.16
C TYR A 11 0.83 4.44 2.77
N ILE A 12 -0.29 5.03 2.33
CA ILE A 12 -0.39 5.80 1.08
C ILE A 12 -0.72 7.24 1.43
N THR A 13 0.04 8.21 0.90
CA THR A 13 -0.20 9.63 1.15
C THR A 13 -1.52 10.10 0.54
N ASP A 14 -2.11 11.12 1.17
CA ASP A 14 -3.38 11.75 0.75
C ASP A 14 -3.13 13.22 0.43
N GLU A 15 -3.23 13.58 -0.83
CA GLU A 15 -3.13 14.96 -1.30
C GLU A 15 -4.28 15.86 -0.83
N ASN A 16 -5.34 15.29 -0.29
CA ASN A 16 -6.53 16.00 0.19
C ASN A 16 -6.62 16.10 1.73
N ALA A 17 -5.51 15.92 2.44
CA ALA A 17 -5.47 15.98 3.91
C ALA A 17 -5.35 17.41 4.49
N GLY A 18 -5.63 18.43 3.70
CA GLY A 18 -5.56 19.83 4.13
C GLY A 18 -4.15 20.27 4.51
N SER A 19 -3.98 20.80 5.74
CA SER A 19 -2.69 21.26 6.24
C SER A 19 -1.73 20.14 6.69
N PHE A 20 -2.20 18.89 6.74
CA PHE A 20 -1.36 17.73 7.11
C PHE A 20 -0.59 17.27 5.88
N THR A 21 0.61 17.84 5.69
CA THR A 21 1.42 17.65 4.47
C THR A 21 1.83 16.18 4.26
N PRO A 22 2.09 15.74 3.01
CA PRO A 22 2.58 14.39 2.72
C PRO A 22 3.81 14.00 3.55
N PHE A 23 4.73 14.92 3.79
CA PHE A 23 5.90 14.65 4.63
C PHE A 23 5.53 14.38 6.10
N GLU A 24 4.62 15.18 6.67
CA GLU A 24 4.13 14.96 8.03
C GLU A 24 3.34 13.66 8.15
N GLN A 25 2.52 13.32 7.14
CA GLN A 25 1.81 12.06 7.04
C GLN A 25 2.78 10.87 7.09
N VAL A 26 3.83 10.90 6.28
CA VAL A 26 4.85 9.84 6.24
C VAL A 26 5.58 9.70 7.57
N LYS A 27 5.99 10.82 8.19
CA LYS A 27 6.61 10.82 9.53
C LYS A 27 5.71 10.14 10.56
N THR A 28 4.43 10.49 10.54
CA THR A 28 3.43 9.94 11.47
C THR A 28 3.20 8.45 11.24
N ALA A 29 3.05 8.04 9.98
CA ALA A 29 2.84 6.64 9.63
C ALA A 29 4.05 5.76 10.01
N ILE A 30 5.27 6.18 9.69
CA ILE A 30 6.49 5.44 10.04
C ILE A 30 6.68 5.35 11.56
N LYS A 31 6.41 6.44 12.30
CA LYS A 31 6.43 6.41 13.76
C LYS A 31 5.39 5.44 14.34
N GLY A 32 4.26 5.27 13.67
CA GLY A 32 3.22 4.30 14.01
C GLY A 32 3.51 2.85 13.56
N GLY A 33 4.62 2.59 12.89
CA GLY A 33 5.05 1.24 12.47
C GLY A 33 4.79 0.92 10.99
N ALA A 34 4.51 1.94 10.14
CA ALA A 34 4.40 1.70 8.70
C ALA A 34 5.71 1.12 8.15
N SER A 35 5.57 0.03 7.40
CA SER A 35 6.66 -0.79 6.87
C SER A 35 6.95 -0.54 5.39
N ILE A 36 6.09 0.22 4.71
CA ILE A 36 6.24 0.68 3.33
C ILE A 36 5.41 1.94 3.13
N ILE A 37 5.90 2.86 2.32
CA ILE A 37 5.25 4.12 1.99
C ILE A 37 5.01 4.21 0.48
N GLN A 38 3.82 4.68 0.09
CA GLN A 38 3.53 5.08 -1.29
C GLN A 38 3.20 6.56 -1.33
N TYR A 39 3.95 7.31 -2.12
CA TYR A 39 3.59 8.69 -2.43
C TYR A 39 2.54 8.71 -3.53
N ARG A 40 1.38 9.25 -3.20
CA ARG A 40 0.28 9.45 -4.14
C ARG A 40 -0.14 10.91 -4.12
N ASN A 41 -0.02 11.56 -5.27
CA ASN A 41 -0.53 12.91 -5.53
C ASN A 41 -1.02 12.98 -6.98
N LYS A 42 -2.32 13.03 -7.17
CA LYS A 42 -2.94 13.12 -8.50
C LYS A 42 -2.78 14.50 -9.16
N PHE A 43 -2.33 15.49 -8.40
CA PHE A 43 -2.05 16.86 -8.85
C PHE A 43 -0.55 17.18 -8.81
N PHE A 44 0.29 16.14 -8.92
CA PHE A 44 1.74 16.30 -8.86
C PHE A 44 2.25 17.30 -9.91
N SER A 45 3.07 18.25 -9.47
CA SER A 45 3.77 19.22 -10.30
C SER A 45 5.23 19.37 -9.83
N SER A 46 6.04 20.14 -10.55
CA SER A 46 7.43 20.40 -10.17
C SER A 46 7.58 21.05 -8.79
N GLU A 47 6.57 21.77 -8.31
CA GLU A 47 6.55 22.42 -7.00
C GLU A 47 6.59 21.41 -5.83
N HIS A 48 6.11 20.18 -6.06
CA HIS A 48 6.13 19.11 -5.06
C HIS A 48 7.47 18.35 -5.01
N MET A 49 8.42 18.67 -5.89
CA MET A 49 9.64 17.88 -6.04
C MET A 49 10.52 17.93 -4.79
N GLU A 50 10.67 19.08 -4.16
CA GLU A 50 11.49 19.21 -2.95
C GLU A 50 10.94 18.38 -1.81
N GLU A 51 9.63 18.44 -1.55
CA GLU A 51 8.98 17.62 -0.54
C GLU A 51 9.11 16.11 -0.86
N LEU A 52 8.94 15.73 -2.13
CA LEU A 52 9.08 14.35 -2.56
C LEU A 52 10.48 13.79 -2.28
N VAL A 53 11.53 14.57 -2.57
CA VAL A 53 12.92 14.21 -2.27
C VAL A 53 13.15 14.08 -0.76
N LEU A 54 12.61 15.00 0.04
CA LEU A 54 12.67 14.91 1.50
C LEU A 54 12.01 13.65 2.04
N ILE A 55 10.83 13.28 1.51
CA ILE A 55 10.14 12.04 1.88
C ILE A 55 11.00 10.82 1.55
N ARG A 56 11.54 10.78 0.35
CA ARG A 56 12.40 9.68 -0.10
C ARG A 56 13.62 9.51 0.81
N GLU A 57 14.35 10.58 1.12
CA GLU A 57 15.50 10.54 2.01
C GLU A 57 15.10 10.15 3.45
N PHE A 58 13.95 10.62 3.92
CA PHE A 58 13.44 10.25 5.24
C PHE A 58 13.12 8.76 5.35
N CYS A 59 12.51 8.17 4.32
CA CYS A 59 12.23 6.74 4.24
C CYS A 59 13.52 5.91 4.17
N LYS A 60 14.46 6.31 3.30
CA LYS A 60 15.76 5.66 3.13
C LYS A 60 16.55 5.58 4.43
N ASN A 61 16.61 6.67 5.20
CA ASN A 61 17.32 6.73 6.48
C ASN A 61 16.69 5.85 7.58
N ARG A 62 15.56 5.20 7.29
CA ARG A 62 14.81 4.31 8.22
C ARG A 62 14.57 2.92 7.65
N ASP A 63 15.21 2.62 6.53
CA ASP A 63 15.08 1.34 5.82
C ASP A 63 13.60 1.00 5.49
N VAL A 64 12.77 2.04 5.23
CA VAL A 64 11.38 1.89 4.81
C VAL A 64 11.28 2.10 3.30
N PRO A 65 10.88 1.07 2.52
CA PRO A 65 10.70 1.18 1.09
C PRO A 65 9.72 2.29 0.72
N PHE A 66 10.11 3.07 -0.30
CA PHE A 66 9.37 4.22 -0.79
C PHE A 66 8.96 4.02 -2.25
N LEU A 67 7.66 3.97 -2.51
CA LEU A 67 7.09 3.75 -3.83
C LEU A 67 6.37 5.00 -4.35
N ILE A 68 6.35 5.13 -5.67
CA ILE A 68 5.54 6.13 -6.37
C ILE A 68 4.26 5.48 -6.90
N ASN A 69 3.14 6.21 -6.80
CA ASN A 69 1.87 5.79 -7.38
C ASN A 69 1.82 6.14 -8.88
N ASP A 70 1.49 5.18 -9.73
CA ASP A 70 1.21 5.25 -11.18
C ASP A 70 2.41 5.66 -12.07
N ASN A 71 3.29 6.54 -11.66
CA ASN A 71 4.27 7.23 -12.51
C ASN A 71 5.67 6.57 -12.45
N ILE A 72 6.00 5.73 -13.45
CA ILE A 72 7.27 5.01 -13.55
C ILE A 72 8.45 5.98 -13.76
N ASP A 73 8.28 6.99 -14.61
CA ASP A 73 9.35 7.96 -14.92
C ASP A 73 9.71 8.78 -13.70
N LEU A 74 8.72 9.18 -12.90
CA LEU A 74 8.95 9.88 -11.63
C LEU A 74 9.68 8.96 -10.64
N ALA A 75 9.28 7.68 -10.55
CA ALA A 75 9.95 6.71 -9.69
C ALA A 75 11.42 6.55 -10.07
N ALA A 76 11.72 6.42 -11.36
CA ALA A 76 13.08 6.35 -11.87
C ALA A 76 13.87 7.63 -11.58
N LYS A 77 13.27 8.80 -11.86
CA LYS A 77 13.90 10.11 -11.69
C LYS A 77 14.36 10.39 -10.26
N ILE A 78 13.55 10.00 -9.28
CA ILE A 78 13.88 10.22 -7.86
C ILE A 78 14.58 9.02 -7.22
N MET A 79 14.82 7.96 -7.98
CA MET A 79 15.39 6.71 -7.48
C MET A 79 14.54 6.15 -6.30
N ALA A 80 13.22 6.06 -6.50
CA ALA A 80 12.34 5.39 -5.57
C ALA A 80 12.62 3.89 -5.55
N ASP A 81 12.23 3.21 -4.46
CA ASP A 81 12.41 1.76 -4.34
C ASP A 81 11.43 0.97 -5.22
N GLY A 82 10.44 1.64 -5.82
CA GLY A 82 9.50 1.00 -6.74
C GLY A 82 8.29 1.84 -7.11
N VAL A 83 7.28 1.15 -7.64
CA VAL A 83 6.04 1.76 -8.15
C VAL A 83 4.84 0.87 -7.85
N HIS A 84 3.67 1.49 -7.67
CA HIS A 84 2.37 0.80 -7.65
C HIS A 84 1.50 1.29 -8.79
N LEU A 85 1.00 0.36 -9.62
CA LEU A 85 0.28 0.64 -10.87
C LEU A 85 -1.20 0.23 -10.76
N GLY A 86 -2.07 1.05 -11.32
CA GLY A 86 -3.47 0.73 -11.56
C GLY A 86 -3.68 -0.05 -12.87
N GLN A 87 -4.94 -0.36 -13.17
CA GLN A 87 -5.31 -1.10 -14.39
C GLN A 87 -5.19 -0.27 -15.67
N ASP A 88 -5.23 1.06 -15.54
CA ASP A 88 -5.18 2.01 -16.67
C ASP A 88 -3.79 2.63 -16.85
N ASP A 89 -2.82 2.24 -16.00
CA ASP A 89 -1.44 2.74 -16.03
C ASP A 89 -0.55 1.86 -16.92
N ASP A 90 0.74 2.21 -17.01
CA ASP A 90 1.73 1.39 -17.71
C ASP A 90 1.84 -0.03 -17.14
N SER A 91 2.33 -0.97 -17.96
CA SER A 91 2.42 -2.36 -17.54
C SER A 91 3.50 -2.61 -16.48
N PRO A 92 3.31 -3.60 -15.59
CA PRO A 92 4.36 -4.05 -14.67
C PRO A 92 5.65 -4.48 -15.37
N GLU A 93 5.57 -5.01 -16.58
CA GLU A 93 6.71 -5.36 -17.40
C GLU A 93 7.54 -4.12 -17.78
N THR A 94 6.87 -3.03 -18.19
CA THR A 94 7.51 -1.74 -18.47
C THR A 94 8.20 -1.19 -17.23
N ALA A 95 7.53 -1.22 -16.08
CA ALA A 95 8.12 -0.80 -14.81
C ALA A 95 9.37 -1.62 -14.47
N ARG A 96 9.32 -2.94 -14.64
CA ARG A 96 10.45 -3.84 -14.39
C ARG A 96 11.65 -3.55 -15.30
N LYS A 97 11.40 -3.25 -16.58
CA LYS A 97 12.46 -2.88 -17.56
C LYS A 97 13.14 -1.56 -17.17
N ILE A 98 12.37 -0.56 -16.71
CA ILE A 98 12.89 0.77 -16.42
C ILE A 98 13.55 0.82 -15.03
N LEU A 99 12.89 0.28 -14.01
CA LEU A 99 13.34 0.38 -12.61
C LEU A 99 14.33 -0.71 -12.20
N GLY A 100 14.44 -1.78 -13.00
CA GLY A 100 15.36 -2.88 -12.75
C GLY A 100 14.81 -3.99 -11.86
N LYS A 101 15.63 -5.05 -11.68
CA LYS A 101 15.22 -6.30 -11.04
C LYS A 101 14.93 -6.18 -9.54
N ASP A 102 15.53 -5.21 -8.88
CA ASP A 102 15.46 -5.04 -7.41
C ASP A 102 14.33 -4.08 -6.99
N ALA A 103 13.67 -3.41 -7.95
CA ALA A 103 12.55 -2.53 -7.67
C ALA A 103 11.32 -3.30 -7.18
N VAL A 104 10.58 -2.70 -6.26
CA VAL A 104 9.29 -3.23 -5.76
C VAL A 104 8.17 -2.80 -6.69
N ILE A 105 7.53 -3.74 -7.37
CA ILE A 105 6.44 -3.46 -8.31
C ILE A 105 5.15 -4.06 -7.79
N GLY A 106 4.15 -3.19 -7.57
CA GLY A 106 2.80 -3.59 -7.20
C GLY A 106 1.79 -3.28 -8.28
N ALA A 107 0.73 -4.07 -8.36
CA ALA A 107 -0.40 -3.81 -9.25
C ALA A 107 -1.74 -3.87 -8.50
N THR A 108 -2.70 -3.02 -8.89
CA THR A 108 -4.08 -3.10 -8.40
C THR A 108 -4.85 -4.17 -9.17
N VAL A 109 -5.41 -5.15 -8.45
CA VAL A 109 -6.32 -6.17 -9.02
C VAL A 109 -7.54 -6.28 -8.11
N SER A 110 -8.70 -5.84 -8.59
CA SER A 110 -9.87 -5.67 -7.73
C SER A 110 -10.84 -6.86 -7.75
N ASN A 111 -10.76 -7.75 -8.72
CA ASN A 111 -11.68 -8.90 -8.85
C ASN A 111 -11.04 -10.05 -9.63
N LEU A 112 -11.75 -11.18 -9.76
CA LEU A 112 -11.25 -12.36 -10.45
C LEU A 112 -11.12 -12.17 -11.97
N GLU A 113 -11.91 -11.30 -12.56
CA GLU A 113 -11.83 -10.98 -14.00
C GLU A 113 -10.53 -10.23 -14.28
N GLU A 114 -10.24 -9.20 -13.49
CA GLU A 114 -8.96 -8.49 -13.57
C GLU A 114 -7.78 -9.42 -13.26
N LEU A 115 -7.91 -10.30 -12.27
CA LEU A 115 -6.87 -11.27 -11.94
C LEU A 115 -6.54 -12.18 -13.12
N ALA A 116 -7.55 -12.59 -13.88
CA ALA A 116 -7.37 -13.44 -15.06
C ALA A 116 -6.73 -12.70 -16.24
N CYS A 117 -6.86 -11.37 -16.30
CA CYS A 117 -6.37 -10.55 -17.41
C CYS A 117 -5.06 -9.80 -17.10
N THR A 118 -4.65 -9.70 -15.83
CA THR A 118 -3.45 -8.96 -15.42
C THR A 118 -2.24 -9.90 -15.36
N ASP A 119 -1.20 -9.60 -16.12
CA ASP A 119 0.08 -10.30 -15.99
C ASP A 119 0.83 -9.82 -14.73
N LEU A 120 0.86 -10.67 -13.73
CA LEU A 120 1.52 -10.44 -12.46
C LEU A 120 2.95 -11.01 -12.39
N SER A 121 3.48 -11.56 -13.48
CA SER A 121 4.81 -12.20 -13.51
C SER A 121 5.95 -11.24 -13.16
N CYS A 122 5.76 -9.94 -13.44
CA CYS A 122 6.70 -8.88 -13.10
C CYS A 122 6.38 -8.14 -11.79
N CYS A 123 5.31 -8.56 -11.08
CA CYS A 123 4.88 -7.95 -9.83
C CYS A 123 5.45 -8.67 -8.61
N ASP A 124 5.73 -7.91 -7.55
CA ASP A 124 6.13 -8.42 -6.24
C ASP A 124 4.93 -8.60 -5.31
N TYR A 125 3.86 -7.84 -5.52
CA TYR A 125 2.60 -7.93 -4.79
C TYR A 125 1.45 -7.34 -5.61
N MET A 126 0.23 -7.60 -5.16
CA MET A 126 -0.97 -6.93 -5.68
C MET A 126 -1.79 -6.30 -4.56
N GLY A 127 -2.47 -5.19 -4.88
CA GLY A 127 -3.43 -4.54 -4.00
C GLY A 127 -4.86 -4.90 -4.40
N THR A 128 -5.69 -5.31 -3.44
CA THR A 128 -7.08 -5.70 -3.66
C THR A 128 -8.03 -4.97 -2.71
N GLY A 129 -9.06 -4.34 -3.26
CA GLY A 129 -10.08 -3.58 -2.52
C GLY A 129 -11.20 -3.05 -3.41
N PRO A 130 -12.13 -2.25 -2.82
CA PRO A 130 -12.21 -1.96 -1.39
C PRO A 130 -12.78 -3.13 -0.59
N VAL A 131 -12.13 -3.45 0.56
CA VAL A 131 -12.64 -4.51 1.45
C VAL A 131 -13.81 -3.99 2.26
N PHE A 132 -13.73 -2.77 2.79
CA PHE A 132 -14.77 -2.11 3.57
C PHE A 132 -15.21 -0.80 2.89
N PRO A 133 -16.36 -0.21 3.26
CA PRO A 133 -16.82 1.07 2.73
C PRO A 133 -15.75 2.16 2.86
N THR A 134 -15.55 2.92 1.78
CA THR A 134 -14.56 4.02 1.73
C THR A 134 -15.02 5.12 0.80
N SER A 135 -14.70 6.36 1.14
CA SER A 135 -14.97 7.56 0.34
C SER A 135 -13.69 8.19 -0.24
N THR A 136 -12.52 7.57 -0.02
CA THR A 136 -11.22 8.14 -0.41
C THR A 136 -11.03 8.18 -1.93
N LYS A 137 -11.47 7.14 -2.64
CA LYS A 137 -11.51 7.11 -4.12
C LYS A 137 -12.91 7.45 -4.61
N LYS A 138 -13.05 8.50 -5.45
CA LYS A 138 -14.35 8.90 -6.03
C LYS A 138 -15.00 7.79 -6.88
N ASN A 139 -14.18 6.98 -7.58
CA ASN A 139 -14.62 5.87 -8.43
C ASN A 139 -14.26 4.53 -7.78
N ALA A 140 -14.49 4.39 -6.45
CA ALA A 140 -14.26 3.12 -5.78
C ALA A 140 -15.19 2.03 -6.35
N LYS A 141 -14.63 0.86 -6.63
CA LYS A 141 -15.40 -0.33 -7.03
C LYS A 141 -16.32 -0.77 -5.88
N PRO A 142 -17.32 -1.62 -6.15
CA PRO A 142 -18.19 -2.15 -5.09
C PRO A 142 -17.40 -2.80 -3.96
N VAL A 143 -17.86 -2.56 -2.72
CA VAL A 143 -17.29 -3.17 -1.52
C VAL A 143 -17.49 -4.68 -1.58
N LYS A 144 -16.42 -5.45 -1.38
CA LYS A 144 -16.46 -6.92 -1.50
C LYS A 144 -16.52 -7.66 -0.17
N GLY A 145 -16.24 -6.97 0.93
CA GLY A 145 -16.12 -7.58 2.25
C GLY A 145 -14.90 -8.51 2.40
N PRO A 146 -14.63 -9.03 3.62
CA PRO A 146 -13.51 -9.96 3.84
C PRO A 146 -13.63 -11.25 3.02
N ALA A 147 -14.84 -11.82 2.88
CA ALA A 147 -15.06 -13.02 2.11
C ALA A 147 -14.78 -12.85 0.61
N GLY A 148 -15.22 -11.73 0.01
CA GLY A 148 -14.91 -11.39 -1.39
C GLY A 148 -13.43 -11.08 -1.60
N PHE A 149 -12.77 -10.48 -0.62
CA PHE A 149 -11.32 -10.32 -0.62
C PHE A 149 -10.61 -11.68 -0.65
N LYS A 150 -11.01 -12.60 0.23
CA LYS A 150 -10.44 -13.96 0.30
C LYS A 150 -10.52 -14.70 -1.02
N GLN A 151 -11.64 -14.61 -1.74
CA GLN A 151 -11.81 -15.27 -3.06
C GLN A 151 -10.74 -14.83 -4.07
N VAL A 152 -10.31 -13.58 -4.04
CA VAL A 152 -9.24 -13.06 -4.90
C VAL A 152 -7.87 -13.46 -4.35
N ALA A 153 -7.68 -13.32 -3.03
CA ALA A 153 -6.41 -13.62 -2.37
C ALA A 153 -5.99 -15.10 -2.51
N ASP A 154 -6.94 -16.03 -2.40
CA ASP A 154 -6.68 -17.47 -2.53
C ASP A 154 -6.20 -17.88 -3.95
N LYS A 155 -6.48 -17.08 -4.97
CA LYS A 155 -6.09 -17.32 -6.37
C LYS A 155 -4.91 -16.49 -6.83
N ALA A 156 -4.45 -15.57 -6.01
CA ALA A 156 -3.37 -14.66 -6.35
C ALA A 156 -2.01 -15.40 -6.42
N PRO A 157 -1.22 -15.20 -7.51
CA PRO A 157 0.11 -15.81 -7.62
C PRO A 157 1.18 -15.06 -6.81
N VAL A 158 0.87 -13.87 -6.31
CA VAL A 158 1.76 -12.99 -5.54
C VAL A 158 1.10 -12.57 -4.21
N PRO A 159 1.86 -12.06 -3.22
CA PRO A 159 1.31 -11.54 -1.97
C PRO A 159 0.23 -10.48 -2.21
N VAL A 160 -0.83 -10.50 -1.38
CA VAL A 160 -1.98 -9.59 -1.54
C VAL A 160 -2.05 -8.61 -0.38
N VAL A 161 -2.15 -7.32 -0.71
CA VAL A 161 -2.39 -6.23 0.24
C VAL A 161 -3.87 -5.83 0.18
N ALA A 162 -4.55 -5.91 1.31
CA ALA A 162 -5.93 -5.45 1.42
C ALA A 162 -5.99 -3.93 1.53
N ILE A 163 -6.94 -3.29 0.84
CA ILE A 163 -7.14 -1.83 0.87
C ILE A 163 -8.63 -1.47 0.88
N GLY A 164 -8.93 -0.29 1.42
CA GLY A 164 -10.26 0.33 1.39
C GLY A 164 -11.03 0.15 2.69
N GLY A 165 -11.26 1.25 3.40
CA GLY A 165 -12.02 1.34 4.64
C GLY A 165 -11.41 0.59 5.82
N ILE A 166 -10.11 0.33 5.79
CA ILE A 166 -9.40 -0.40 6.84
C ILE A 166 -9.12 0.54 8.01
N THR A 167 -9.36 0.04 9.22
CA THR A 167 -9.12 0.68 10.52
C THR A 167 -8.39 -0.30 11.45
N ALA A 168 -7.95 0.15 12.60
CA ALA A 168 -7.32 -0.72 13.60
C ALA A 168 -8.28 -1.84 14.10
N GLU A 169 -9.59 -1.58 14.12
CA GLU A 169 -10.61 -2.50 14.60
C GLU A 169 -10.91 -3.63 13.60
N ASN A 170 -10.74 -3.38 12.30
CA ASN A 170 -11.07 -4.36 11.25
C ASN A 170 -9.85 -4.94 10.53
N ALA A 171 -8.64 -4.46 10.81
CA ALA A 171 -7.41 -4.91 10.16
C ALA A 171 -7.16 -6.41 10.31
N LEU A 172 -7.41 -6.99 11.50
CA LEU A 172 -7.22 -8.42 11.74
C LEU A 172 -8.05 -9.29 10.80
N LEU A 173 -9.28 -8.88 10.49
CA LEU A 173 -10.14 -9.60 9.53
C LEU A 173 -9.50 -9.73 8.15
N CYS A 174 -8.70 -8.73 7.71
CA CYS A 174 -7.99 -8.83 6.43
C CYS A 174 -6.93 -9.93 6.47
N PHE A 175 -6.14 -9.99 7.54
CA PHE A 175 -5.09 -11.00 7.71
C PHE A 175 -5.68 -12.42 7.85
N GLU A 176 -6.76 -12.59 8.61
CA GLU A 176 -7.50 -13.86 8.74
C GLU A 176 -8.05 -14.34 7.39
N HIS A 177 -8.28 -13.43 6.45
CA HIS A 177 -8.76 -13.73 5.10
C HIS A 177 -7.64 -13.75 4.05
N GLY A 178 -6.38 -13.88 4.46
CA GLY A 178 -5.25 -14.15 3.57
C GLY A 178 -4.47 -12.92 3.11
N ALA A 179 -4.71 -11.73 3.69
CA ALA A 179 -3.87 -10.58 3.39
C ALA A 179 -2.44 -10.79 3.89
N SER A 180 -1.46 -10.46 3.07
CA SER A 180 -0.04 -10.35 3.45
C SER A 180 0.28 -9.01 4.11
N GLY A 181 -0.63 -8.04 3.98
CA GLY A 181 -0.54 -6.70 4.54
C GLY A 181 -1.81 -5.92 4.32
N ILE A 182 -1.88 -4.76 4.92
CA ILE A 182 -3.01 -3.83 4.77
C ILE A 182 -2.52 -2.45 4.35
N ALA A 183 -3.28 -1.78 3.48
CA ALA A 183 -3.00 -0.42 3.03
C ALA A 183 -4.07 0.56 3.50
N VAL A 184 -3.64 1.70 4.02
CA VAL A 184 -4.53 2.76 4.49
C VAL A 184 -4.12 4.12 3.93
N ILE A 185 -5.12 5.00 3.80
CA ILE A 185 -5.00 6.41 3.44
C ILE A 185 -5.66 7.24 4.54
N SER A 186 -6.96 7.44 4.41
CA SER A 186 -7.76 8.38 5.22
C SER A 186 -7.89 8.02 6.70
N PHE A 187 -7.67 6.76 7.06
CA PHE A 187 -7.67 6.34 8.48
C PHE A 187 -6.60 7.09 9.30
N ILE A 188 -5.52 7.53 8.64
CA ILE A 188 -4.48 8.34 9.26
C ILE A 188 -4.59 9.78 8.78
N SER A 189 -4.63 10.03 7.46
CA SER A 189 -4.53 11.38 6.90
C SER A 189 -5.69 12.30 7.30
N ARG A 190 -6.87 11.77 7.59
CA ARG A 190 -8.10 12.54 7.92
C ARG A 190 -8.59 12.30 9.33
N ALA A 191 -7.77 11.73 10.19
CA ALA A 191 -8.10 11.48 11.58
C ALA A 191 -8.00 12.76 12.42
N GLU A 192 -8.78 12.86 13.47
CA GLU A 192 -8.60 13.89 14.51
C GLU A 192 -7.25 13.70 15.23
N ASN A 193 -6.84 12.46 15.46
CA ASN A 193 -5.53 12.11 16.01
C ASN A 193 -4.79 11.12 15.12
N PRO A 194 -4.08 11.60 14.07
CA PRO A 194 -3.37 10.76 13.13
C PRO A 194 -2.29 9.86 13.77
N ALA A 195 -1.62 10.36 14.81
CA ALA A 195 -0.56 9.61 15.51
C ALA A 195 -1.12 8.43 16.32
N ASP A 196 -2.24 8.60 16.98
CA ASP A 196 -2.93 7.52 17.69
C ASP A 196 -3.42 6.44 16.71
N ASN A 197 -4.07 6.85 15.63
CA ASN A 197 -4.54 5.91 14.62
C ASN A 197 -3.39 5.12 13.98
N ALA A 198 -2.29 5.78 13.66
CA ALA A 198 -1.10 5.11 13.11
C ALA A 198 -0.53 4.08 14.11
N HIS A 199 -0.41 4.44 15.38
CA HIS A 199 0.07 3.55 16.43
C HIS A 199 -0.85 2.33 16.65
N ARG A 200 -2.15 2.56 16.77
CA ARG A 200 -3.16 1.48 16.94
C ARG A 200 -3.15 0.51 15.75
N LEU A 201 -2.99 1.03 14.53
CA LEU A 201 -2.89 0.20 13.35
C LEU A 201 -1.60 -0.63 13.33
N GLY A 202 -0.48 -0.04 13.73
CA GLY A 202 0.80 -0.75 13.89
C GLY A 202 0.68 -1.92 14.85
N LEU A 203 0.06 -1.70 16.03
CA LEU A 203 -0.19 -2.77 17.00
C LEU A 203 -1.09 -3.89 16.42
N ALA A 204 -2.15 -3.53 15.68
CA ALA A 204 -3.01 -4.53 15.03
C ALA A 204 -2.23 -5.38 14.01
N CYS A 205 -1.33 -4.76 13.24
CA CYS A 205 -0.47 -5.48 12.31
C CYS A 205 0.55 -6.41 13.01
N GLU A 206 1.07 -6.04 14.16
CA GLU A 206 1.97 -6.88 14.95
C GLU A 206 1.26 -8.07 15.57
N LEU A 207 0.04 -7.87 16.08
CA LEU A 207 -0.80 -8.96 16.60
C LEU A 207 -1.09 -10.01 15.53
N ALA A 208 -1.41 -9.58 14.30
CA ALA A 208 -1.65 -10.49 13.18
C ALA A 208 -0.46 -11.42 12.89
N LEU A 209 0.78 -10.89 12.97
CA LEU A 209 1.99 -11.71 12.79
C LEU A 209 2.16 -12.73 13.90
N THR A 210 1.89 -12.34 15.13
CA THR A 210 2.04 -13.23 16.30
C THR A 210 1.05 -14.41 16.22
N GLN A 211 -0.16 -14.15 15.77
CA GLN A 211 -1.18 -15.19 15.57
C GLN A 211 -0.84 -16.14 14.41
N ALA A 212 -0.33 -15.60 13.29
CA ALA A 212 0.09 -16.41 12.14
C ALA A 212 1.27 -17.33 12.46
N VAL A 213 2.12 -16.96 13.43
CA VAL A 213 3.22 -17.83 13.90
C VAL A 213 2.67 -18.94 14.80
N LYS A 214 1.74 -18.66 15.72
CA LYS A 214 1.14 -19.69 16.61
C LYS A 214 0.37 -20.74 15.84
N GLY A 215 -0.46 -20.37 14.87
CA GLY A 215 -1.25 -21.33 14.06
C GLY A 215 -0.43 -22.22 13.10
N LYS A 216 0.90 -22.04 13.03
CA LYS A 216 1.80 -22.95 12.28
C LYS A 216 2.39 -24.07 13.13
N TYR A 217 2.22 -24.01 14.44
CA TYR A 217 2.77 -24.98 15.41
C TYR A 217 1.69 -25.79 16.13
N GLU A 218 0.41 -25.55 15.79
CA GLU A 218 -0.74 -26.38 16.16
C GLU A 218 -1.19 -27.25 14.95
#